data_fdcf9544d10ef67c2e19be43bccce4ac
#
_entry.id   fdcf9544d10ef67c2e19be43bccce4ac
#
_cell.length_a   1.000
_cell.length_b   1.000
_cell.length_c   1.000
_cell.angle_alpha   90.00
_cell.angle_beta   90.00
_cell.angle_gamma   90.00
#
_symmetry.space_group_name_H-M   'P 1'
#
loop_
_entity.id
_entity.type
_entity.pdbx_description
1 polymer ?
#
loop_
_entity_poly.entity_id
_entity_poly.type
_entity_poly.pdbx_seq_one_letter_code
_entity_poly.pdbx_strand_id
1 'polypeptide(L)'
;EKRIQKIFLQLKENPYVGDQLQYKNLREKRINEKRIYYLVYDDLKSVLIVAISDKKNQQATINHIIGSFDEYKEYLKKIIK
;
A
#
# COMPACT_ATOMS: atom_id res chain seq x y z
N GLU A 1 11.39 12.52 -4.05
CA GLU A 1 11.26 13.43 -2.91
C GLU A 1 11.69 12.77 -1.61
N LYS A 2 12.25 13.54 -0.69
CA LYS A 2 12.81 13.02 0.55
C LYS A 2 11.79 12.28 1.42
N ARG A 3 10.54 12.75 1.46
CA ARG A 3 9.51 12.12 2.30
C ARG A 3 9.09 10.74 1.77
N ILE A 4 9.01 10.62 0.47
CA ILE A 4 8.67 9.34 -0.17
C ILE A 4 9.80 8.35 0.06
N GLN A 5 11.06 8.79 -0.07
CA GLN A 5 12.21 7.93 0.20
C GLN A 5 12.21 7.44 1.65
N LYS A 6 11.88 8.31 2.61
CA LYS A 6 11.83 7.93 4.01
C LYS A 6 10.76 6.86 4.26
N ILE A 7 9.62 6.96 3.59
CA ILE A 7 8.55 5.97 3.71
C ILE A 7 8.99 4.63 3.13
N PHE A 8 9.65 4.61 1.99
CA PHE A 8 10.16 3.37 1.41
C PHE A 8 11.13 2.68 2.38
N LEU A 9 11.99 3.43 3.05
CA LEU A 9 12.90 2.86 4.05
C LEU A 9 12.14 2.26 5.22
N GLN A 10 11.11 2.95 5.72
CA GLN A 10 10.27 2.43 6.80
C GLN A 10 9.56 1.15 6.38
N LEU A 11 9.02 1.10 5.17
CA LEU A 11 8.33 -0.08 4.66
C LEU A 11 9.27 -1.26 4.48
N LYS A 12 10.52 -1.00 4.12
CA LYS A 12 11.52 -2.06 3.98
C LYS A 12 11.84 -2.70 5.32
N GLU A 13 11.95 -1.90 6.39
CA GLU A 13 12.26 -2.39 7.73
C GLU A 13 11.05 -2.98 8.42
N ASN A 14 9.89 -2.31 8.29
CA ASN A 14 8.66 -2.74 8.94
C ASN A 14 7.46 -2.43 8.01
N PRO A 15 7.03 -3.40 7.19
CA PRO A 15 5.95 -3.16 6.24
C PRO A 15 4.60 -2.88 6.90
N TYR A 16 4.45 -3.16 8.18
CA TYR A 16 3.21 -2.90 8.91
C TYR A 16 3.22 -1.59 9.69
N VAL A 17 4.10 -0.66 9.34
CA VAL A 17 4.20 0.63 10.05
C VAL A 17 2.99 1.54 9.84
N GLY A 18 2.28 1.41 8.73
CA GLY A 18 1.09 2.21 8.44
C GLY A 18 -0.16 1.71 9.16
N ASP A 19 -1.23 2.50 9.09
CA ASP A 19 -2.51 2.15 9.70
C ASP A 19 -3.19 1.02 8.94
N GLN A 20 -3.70 0.04 9.68
CA GLN A 20 -4.47 -1.04 9.09
C GLN A 20 -5.84 -0.52 8.65
N LEU A 21 -6.26 -0.89 7.44
CA LEU A 21 -7.59 -0.62 6.94
C LEU A 21 -8.47 -1.86 7.16
N GLN A 22 -9.39 -2.17 6.24
CA GLN A 22 -10.32 -3.30 6.42
C GLN A 22 -9.63 -4.66 6.45
N TYR A 23 -8.50 -4.80 5.79
CA TYR A 23 -7.76 -6.06 5.71
C TYR A 23 -6.38 -5.88 6.31
N LYS A 24 -5.88 -6.92 6.99
CA LYS A 24 -4.60 -6.85 7.69
C LYS A 24 -3.45 -6.43 6.77
N ASN A 25 -3.45 -6.90 5.53
CA ASN A 25 -2.37 -6.61 4.60
C ASN A 25 -2.56 -5.30 3.82
N LEU A 26 -3.67 -4.61 4.00
CA LEU A 26 -3.91 -3.31 3.37
C LEU A 26 -3.61 -2.20 4.36
N ARG A 27 -2.59 -1.42 4.07
CA ARG A 27 -2.09 -0.38 4.97
C ARG A 27 -2.11 0.98 4.31
N GLU A 28 -2.24 2.01 5.12
CA GLU A 28 -2.25 3.40 4.71
C GLU A 28 -1.18 4.16 5.47
N LYS A 29 -0.41 4.99 4.77
CA LYS A 29 0.55 5.90 5.39
C LYS A 29 0.25 7.32 4.95
N ARG A 30 0.01 8.19 5.92
CA ARG A 30 -0.28 9.60 5.64
C ARG A 30 1.00 10.41 5.48
N ILE A 31 1.03 11.24 4.44
CA ILE A 31 2.10 12.21 4.23
C ILE A 31 1.44 13.56 3.96
N ASN A 32 1.48 14.48 4.93
CA ASN A 32 0.77 15.76 4.83
C ASN A 32 -0.72 15.51 4.54
N GLU A 33 -1.21 16.00 3.40
CA GLU A 33 -2.60 15.85 2.98
C GLU A 33 -2.81 14.64 2.08
N LYS A 34 -1.73 13.91 1.76
CA LYS A 34 -1.82 12.75 0.88
C LYS A 34 -1.75 11.47 1.69
N ARG A 35 -2.32 10.41 1.13
CA ARG A 35 -2.33 9.08 1.72
C ARG A 35 -1.79 8.09 0.71
N ILE A 36 -0.83 7.30 1.14
CA ILE A 36 -0.25 6.24 0.31
C ILE A 36 -0.82 4.91 0.79
N TYR A 37 -1.36 4.13 -0.13
CA TYR A 37 -1.92 2.81 0.15
C TYR A 37 -0.98 1.75 -0.37
N TYR A 38 -0.74 0.74 0.45
CA TYR A 38 0.13 -0.36 0.04
C TYR A 38 -0.38 -1.69 0.56
N LEU A 39 -0.04 -2.74 -0.16
CA LEU A 39 -0.38 -4.11 0.22
C LEU A 39 0.90 -4.83 0.64
N VAL A 40 0.81 -5.57 1.75
CA VAL A 40 1.93 -6.37 2.26
C VAL A 40 1.65 -7.83 1.96
N TYR A 41 2.59 -8.47 1.29
CA TYR A 41 2.51 -9.89 0.95
C TYR A 41 3.65 -10.62 1.65
N ASP A 42 3.38 -11.16 2.84
CA ASP A 42 4.38 -11.87 3.64
C ASP A 42 4.91 -13.12 2.93
N ASP A 43 4.00 -13.84 2.26
CA ASP A 43 4.36 -15.05 1.52
C ASP A 43 5.32 -14.77 0.37
N LEU A 44 5.26 -13.58 -0.20
CA LEU A 44 6.13 -13.16 -1.30
C LEU A 44 7.26 -12.23 -0.83
N LYS A 45 7.29 -11.91 0.46
CA LYS A 45 8.25 -10.97 1.07
C LYS A 45 8.30 -9.65 0.31
N SER A 46 7.13 -9.14 -0.08
CA SER A 46 7.04 -7.97 -0.94
C SER A 46 5.98 -6.99 -0.44
N VAL A 47 6.18 -5.73 -0.78
CA VAL A 47 5.23 -4.65 -0.53
C VAL A 47 4.93 -3.98 -1.87
N LEU A 48 3.65 -3.79 -2.18
CA LEU A 48 3.22 -3.17 -3.41
C LEU A 48 2.45 -1.89 -3.09
N ILE A 49 2.96 -0.75 -3.55
CA ILE A 49 2.23 0.52 -3.43
C ILE A 49 1.19 0.55 -4.55
N VAL A 50 -0.08 0.64 -4.17
CA VAL A 50 -1.18 0.47 -5.13
C VAL A 50 -1.93 1.76 -5.45
N ALA A 51 -1.85 2.77 -4.57
CA ALA A 51 -2.59 4.01 -4.82
C ALA A 51 -2.08 5.16 -3.95
N ILE A 52 -2.41 6.36 -4.38
CA ILE A 52 -2.19 7.58 -3.61
C ILE A 52 -3.48 8.40 -3.74
N SER A 53 -3.97 8.94 -2.63
CA SER A 53 -5.15 9.79 -2.68
C SER A 53 -5.01 10.95 -1.70
N ASP A 54 -5.94 11.90 -1.78
CA ASP A 54 -6.14 12.89 -0.73
C ASP A 54 -7.24 12.40 0.23
N LYS A 55 -7.50 13.16 1.29
CA LYS A 55 -8.52 12.80 2.28
C LYS A 55 -9.91 12.67 1.66
N LYS A 56 -10.23 13.56 0.73
CA LYS A 56 -11.55 13.62 0.10
C LYS A 56 -11.89 12.33 -0.67
N ASN A 57 -10.89 11.71 -1.29
CA ASN A 57 -11.09 10.53 -2.13
C ASN A 57 -10.71 9.22 -1.43
N GLN A 58 -10.51 9.26 -0.12
CA GLN A 58 -10.03 8.10 0.64
C GLN A 58 -10.94 6.87 0.47
N GLN A 59 -12.22 7.02 0.70
CA GLN A 59 -13.12 5.86 0.67
C GLN A 59 -13.26 5.28 -0.73
N ALA A 60 -13.35 6.13 -1.75
CA ALA A 60 -13.43 5.66 -3.13
C ALA A 60 -12.17 4.89 -3.51
N THR A 61 -11.00 5.38 -3.07
CA THR A 61 -9.73 4.72 -3.34
C THR A 61 -9.66 3.36 -2.65
N ILE A 62 -10.05 3.29 -1.38
CA ILE A 62 -10.06 2.03 -0.63
C ILE A 62 -10.97 1.01 -1.31
N ASN A 63 -12.17 1.42 -1.72
CA ASN A 63 -13.12 0.53 -2.39
C ASN A 63 -12.54 -0.02 -3.69
N HIS A 64 -11.86 0.83 -4.45
CA HIS A 64 -11.22 0.39 -5.69
C HIS A 64 -10.11 -0.63 -5.43
N ILE A 65 -9.29 -0.39 -4.41
CA ILE A 65 -8.20 -1.30 -4.06
C ILE A 65 -8.76 -2.68 -3.67
N ILE A 66 -9.79 -2.70 -2.83
CA ILE A 66 -10.41 -3.94 -2.36
C ILE A 66 -10.97 -4.73 -3.54
N GLY A 67 -11.60 -4.05 -4.49
CA GLY A 67 -12.14 -4.70 -5.69
C GLY A 67 -11.09 -5.23 -6.64
N SER A 68 -9.81 -4.86 -6.45
CA SER A 68 -8.72 -5.25 -7.35
C SER A 68 -7.65 -6.10 -6.69
N PHE A 69 -7.90 -6.66 -5.50
CA PHE A 69 -6.91 -7.45 -4.76
C PHE A 69 -6.28 -8.56 -5.59
N ASP A 70 -7.12 -9.34 -6.30
CA ASP A 70 -6.61 -10.47 -7.09
C ASP A 70 -5.72 -10.00 -8.22
N GLU A 71 -6.07 -8.89 -8.86
CA GLU A 71 -5.28 -8.32 -9.93
C GLU A 71 -3.91 -7.88 -9.44
N TYR A 72 -3.84 -7.25 -8.27
CA TYR A 72 -2.57 -6.81 -7.69
C TYR A 72 -1.67 -8.02 -7.37
N LYS A 73 -2.24 -9.06 -6.80
CA LYS A 73 -1.47 -10.26 -6.46
C LYS A 73 -0.92 -10.93 -7.73
N GLU A 74 -1.73 -11.07 -8.76
CA GLU A 74 -1.29 -11.64 -10.03
C GLU A 74 -0.19 -10.79 -10.67
N TYR A 75 -0.36 -9.47 -10.64
CA TYR A 75 0.66 -8.56 -11.16
C TYR A 75 2.00 -8.75 -10.44
N LEU A 76 1.96 -8.80 -9.11
CA LEU A 76 3.18 -8.96 -8.30
C LEU A 76 3.88 -10.27 -8.59
N LYS A 77 3.13 -11.36 -8.72
CA LYS A 77 3.68 -12.68 -9.05
C LYS A 77 4.43 -12.66 -10.38
N LYS A 78 3.96 -11.87 -11.34
CA LYS A 78 4.59 -11.79 -12.66
C LYS A 78 5.95 -11.10 -12.61
N ILE A 79 6.11 -10.10 -11.73
CA ILE A 79 7.36 -9.32 -11.70
C ILE A 79 8.42 -9.90 -10.76
N ILE A 80 8.05 -10.74 -9.83
CA ILE A 80 9.01 -11.30 -8.84
C ILE A 80 9.36 -12.77 -9.09
N LYS A 81 9.11 -13.28 -10.24
CA LYS A 81 9.42 -14.68 -10.59
C LYS A 81 10.80 -15.14 -10.18
#